data_98854a409eec15b09a00c738a0dcb3c3
#
_entry.id   98854a409eec15b09a00c738a0dcb3c3
#
_cell.length_a   1.000
_cell.length_b   1.000
_cell.length_c   1.000
_cell.angle_alpha   90.00
_cell.angle_beta   90.00
_cell.angle_gamma   90.00
#
_symmetry.space_group_name_H-M   'P 1'
#
loop_
_entity.id
_entity.type
_entity.pdbx_description
1 polymer ?
#
loop_
_entity_poly.entity_id
_entity_poly.type
_entity_poly.pdbx_seq_one_letter_code
_entity_poly.pdbx_strand_id
1 'polypeptide(L)'
;MSGDASAELLRHLLAQRYGHEVEVPEGVAGLPELLHIAGQSSHRAWSAAPVAPELVKLLAACALAAPSKSFLQQADIIDVRDAARRAAIHALVPGMPWMADAPALLVFCANGRRFKHLFERRGRPFTNDHLDGFFHPSVDAALVMMNSINAAGAAGLVGCPISMIRNAPERLAEILELPPRVVPVAGLCLGFPAQARQVNPRLPLAAT
;
A
#
# COMPACT_ATOMS: atom_id res chain seq x y z
N MET A 1 21.76 -14.60 -9.50
CA MET A 1 22.85 -13.60 -9.47
C MET A 1 23.82 -14.01 -8.36
N SER A 2 25.14 -13.83 -8.51
CA SER A 2 26.09 -13.99 -7.39
C SER A 2 25.82 -12.93 -6.32
N GLY A 3 26.24 -13.19 -5.07
CA GLY A 3 26.08 -12.22 -3.96
C GLY A 3 26.72 -10.87 -4.27
N ASP A 4 27.91 -10.87 -4.89
CA ASP A 4 28.64 -9.66 -5.26
C ASP A 4 27.88 -8.81 -6.31
N ALA A 5 27.28 -9.44 -7.32
CA ALA A 5 26.47 -8.73 -8.32
C ALA A 5 25.19 -8.11 -7.71
N SER A 6 24.60 -8.78 -6.72
CA SER A 6 23.44 -8.26 -6.01
C SER A 6 23.81 -7.08 -5.12
N ALA A 7 24.94 -7.14 -4.42
CA ALA A 7 25.44 -6.03 -3.60
C ALA A 7 25.78 -4.80 -4.45
N GLU A 8 26.42 -5.00 -5.61
CA GLU A 8 26.73 -3.89 -6.53
C GLU A 8 25.47 -3.23 -7.09
N LEU A 9 24.47 -4.04 -7.48
CA LEU A 9 23.19 -3.51 -7.93
C LEU A 9 22.47 -2.73 -6.82
N LEU A 10 22.54 -3.19 -5.56
CA LEU A 10 21.96 -2.49 -4.43
C LEU A 10 22.64 -1.14 -4.18
N ARG A 11 23.98 -1.07 -4.21
CA ARG A 11 24.72 0.20 -4.12
C ARG A 11 24.28 1.18 -5.21
N HIS A 12 24.20 0.70 -6.45
CA HIS A 12 23.77 1.51 -7.59
C HIS A 12 22.36 2.08 -7.40
N LEU A 13 21.40 1.25 -7.01
CA LEU A 13 20.02 1.68 -6.75
C LEU A 13 19.93 2.72 -5.63
N LEU A 14 20.67 2.51 -4.54
CA LEU A 14 20.70 3.44 -3.41
C LEU A 14 21.37 4.77 -3.80
N ALA A 15 22.46 4.72 -4.56
CA ALA A 15 23.11 5.93 -5.07
C ALA A 15 22.19 6.73 -6.01
N GLN A 16 21.45 6.07 -6.91
CA GLN A 16 20.43 6.72 -7.73
C GLN A 16 19.32 7.37 -6.88
N ARG A 17 18.96 6.72 -5.76
CA ARG A 17 17.86 7.18 -4.92
C ARG A 17 18.24 8.38 -4.06
N TYR A 18 19.43 8.38 -3.48
CA TYR A 18 19.84 9.37 -2.48
C TYR A 18 20.86 10.40 -3.00
N GLY A 19 21.38 10.23 -4.22
CA GLY A 19 22.35 11.14 -4.83
C GLY A 19 23.77 11.01 -4.25
N HIS A 20 24.03 9.99 -3.43
CA HIS A 20 25.35 9.67 -2.87
C HIS A 20 25.47 8.17 -2.62
N GLU A 21 26.70 7.70 -2.49
CA GLU A 21 26.98 6.29 -2.19
C GLU A 21 26.46 5.92 -0.79
N VAL A 22 25.85 4.74 -0.70
CA VAL A 22 25.43 4.13 0.56
C VAL A 22 26.20 2.81 0.67
N GLU A 23 26.91 2.66 1.79
CA GLU A 23 27.68 1.46 2.05
C GLU A 23 26.78 0.24 2.18
N VAL A 24 27.14 -0.85 1.50
CA VAL A 24 26.53 -2.17 1.67
C VAL A 24 27.61 -3.07 2.27
N PRO A 25 27.49 -3.42 3.58
CA PRO A 25 28.48 -4.23 4.26
C PRO A 25 28.68 -5.60 3.59
N GLU A 26 29.85 -6.19 3.72
CA GLU A 26 30.10 -7.54 3.26
C GLU A 26 29.27 -8.56 4.06
N GLY A 27 28.86 -9.64 3.40
CA GLY A 27 28.14 -10.74 4.05
C GLY A 27 26.69 -10.42 4.44
N VAL A 28 26.12 -9.31 3.96
CA VAL A 28 24.70 -8.99 4.20
C VAL A 28 23.82 -10.09 3.63
N ALA A 29 23.02 -10.72 4.50
CA ALA A 29 21.97 -11.64 4.09
C ALA A 29 20.76 -10.89 3.52
N GLY A 30 19.92 -11.57 2.71
CA GLY A 30 18.68 -10.99 2.21
C GLY A 30 18.86 -9.90 1.16
N LEU A 31 19.94 -9.92 0.38
CA LEU A 31 20.16 -8.97 -0.71
C LEU A 31 19.01 -8.92 -1.72
N PRO A 32 18.33 -10.02 -2.12
CA PRO A 32 17.17 -9.98 -3.00
C PRO A 32 16.03 -9.16 -2.41
N GLU A 33 15.74 -9.31 -1.12
CA GLU A 33 14.69 -8.58 -0.40
C GLU A 33 15.04 -7.09 -0.28
N LEU A 34 16.30 -6.76 0.00
CA LEU A 34 16.78 -5.37 0.05
C LEU A 34 16.72 -4.71 -1.32
N LEU A 35 17.11 -5.42 -2.38
CA LEU A 35 16.96 -4.95 -3.76
C LEU A 35 15.50 -4.68 -4.11
N HIS A 36 14.60 -5.58 -3.70
CA HIS A 36 13.19 -5.41 -3.89
C HIS A 36 12.67 -4.13 -3.20
N ILE A 37 13.04 -3.90 -1.95
CA ILE A 37 12.66 -2.71 -1.19
C ILE A 37 13.28 -1.44 -1.80
N ALA A 38 14.58 -1.45 -2.08
CA ALA A 38 15.28 -0.31 -2.65
C ALA A 38 14.79 0.05 -4.06
N GLY A 39 14.35 -0.93 -4.84
CA GLY A 39 13.83 -0.76 -6.18
C GLY A 39 12.36 -0.36 -6.26
N GLN A 40 11.65 -0.19 -5.14
CA GLN A 40 10.24 0.20 -5.17
C GLN A 40 10.02 1.58 -5.79
N SER A 41 9.05 1.69 -6.69
CA SER A 41 8.65 2.95 -7.31
C SER A 41 7.17 2.94 -7.67
N SER A 42 6.56 4.13 -7.71
CA SER A 42 5.19 4.28 -8.22
C SER A 42 5.17 4.00 -9.72
N HIS A 43 4.42 2.98 -10.12
CA HIS A 43 4.30 2.54 -11.50
C HIS A 43 2.87 2.76 -12.02
N ARG A 44 2.74 3.33 -13.22
CA ARG A 44 1.44 3.77 -13.78
C ARG A 44 1.16 3.20 -15.17
N ALA A 45 1.95 2.21 -15.60
CA ALA A 45 1.79 1.53 -16.87
C ALA A 45 1.78 0.02 -16.66
N TRP A 46 0.64 -0.59 -16.89
CA TRP A 46 0.43 -2.03 -16.70
C TRP A 46 0.19 -2.73 -18.03
N SER A 47 0.56 -4.00 -18.08
CA SER A 47 0.15 -4.88 -19.17
C SER A 47 -1.35 -5.17 -19.06
N ALA A 48 -1.94 -5.63 -20.17
CA ALA A 48 -3.35 -6.05 -20.18
C ALA A 48 -3.62 -7.36 -19.42
N ALA A 49 -2.58 -8.00 -18.86
CA ALA A 49 -2.73 -9.25 -18.13
C ALA A 49 -3.57 -9.02 -16.85
N PRO A 50 -4.63 -9.80 -16.64
CA PRO A 50 -5.47 -9.66 -15.46
C PRO A 50 -4.72 -10.12 -14.20
N VAL A 51 -5.06 -9.51 -13.06
CA VAL A 51 -4.63 -9.99 -11.74
C VAL A 51 -5.70 -10.92 -11.19
N ALA A 52 -5.37 -12.20 -11.06
CA ALA A 52 -6.31 -13.21 -10.61
C ALA A 52 -6.83 -12.92 -9.18
N PRO A 53 -8.12 -13.17 -8.90
CA PRO A 53 -8.71 -12.98 -7.57
C PRO A 53 -7.97 -13.69 -6.45
N GLU A 54 -7.51 -14.90 -6.72
CA GLU A 54 -6.79 -15.75 -5.78
C GLU A 54 -5.43 -15.13 -5.43
N LEU A 55 -4.76 -14.51 -6.41
CA LEU A 55 -3.51 -13.77 -6.17
C LEU A 55 -3.78 -12.55 -5.29
N VAL A 56 -4.81 -11.76 -5.58
CA VAL A 56 -5.17 -10.60 -4.73
C VAL A 56 -5.47 -11.04 -3.30
N LYS A 57 -6.16 -12.16 -3.12
CA LYS A 57 -6.46 -12.73 -1.79
C LYS A 57 -5.18 -13.16 -1.06
N LEU A 58 -4.24 -13.79 -1.75
CA LEU A 58 -2.93 -14.16 -1.18
C LEU A 58 -2.15 -12.90 -0.77
N LEU A 59 -2.08 -11.89 -1.64
CA LEU A 59 -1.39 -10.63 -1.34
C LEU A 59 -2.02 -9.92 -0.13
N ALA A 60 -3.36 -9.92 -0.04
CA ALA A 60 -4.08 -9.35 1.10
C ALA A 60 -3.76 -10.10 2.41
N ALA A 61 -3.67 -11.43 2.37
CA ALA A 61 -3.27 -12.22 3.54
C ALA A 61 -1.86 -11.89 4.00
N CYS A 62 -0.91 -11.77 3.08
CA CYS A 62 0.46 -11.32 3.39
C CYS A 62 0.48 -9.88 3.91
N ALA A 63 -0.34 -9.00 3.33
CA ALA A 63 -0.43 -7.61 3.76
C ALA A 63 -0.94 -7.48 5.20
N LEU A 64 -1.99 -8.22 5.56
CA LEU A 64 -2.60 -8.22 6.89
C LEU A 64 -1.71 -8.87 7.97
N ALA A 65 -0.61 -9.52 7.60
CA ALA A 65 0.43 -9.95 8.53
C ALA A 65 1.31 -8.79 9.04
N ALA A 66 1.11 -7.56 8.57
CA ALA A 66 1.79 -6.38 9.08
C ALA A 66 1.55 -6.21 10.59
N PRO A 67 2.52 -5.63 11.33
CA PRO A 67 2.31 -5.28 12.72
C PRO A 67 1.11 -4.32 12.87
N SER A 68 0.38 -4.45 13.97
CA SER A 68 -0.72 -3.55 14.30
C SER A 68 -0.65 -3.09 15.74
N LYS A 69 -1.21 -1.92 16.04
CA LYS A 69 -1.27 -1.39 17.40
C LYS A 69 -1.97 -2.40 18.32
N SER A 70 -1.23 -2.94 19.30
CA SER A 70 -1.74 -3.88 20.32
C SER A 70 -2.51 -5.09 19.74
N PHE A 71 -2.13 -5.55 18.56
CA PHE A 71 -2.80 -6.63 17.80
C PHE A 71 -4.29 -6.36 17.49
N LEU A 72 -4.72 -5.11 17.47
CA LEU A 72 -6.11 -4.73 17.23
C LEU A 72 -6.54 -4.86 15.77
N GLN A 73 -5.57 -4.93 14.84
CA GLN A 73 -5.81 -5.16 13.41
C GLN A 73 -6.86 -4.19 12.83
N GLN A 74 -6.66 -2.91 13.05
CA GLN A 74 -7.63 -1.85 12.74
C GLN A 74 -7.52 -1.37 11.27
N ALA A 75 -7.21 -2.26 10.36
CA ALA A 75 -7.11 -1.98 8.93
C ALA A 75 -7.99 -2.94 8.13
N ASP A 76 -8.60 -2.45 7.07
CA ASP A 76 -9.32 -3.25 6.08
C ASP A 76 -8.77 -3.00 4.68
N ILE A 77 -8.84 -4.03 3.83
CA ILE A 77 -8.53 -3.95 2.41
C ILE A 77 -9.80 -4.22 1.63
N ILE A 78 -10.19 -3.30 0.76
CA ILE A 78 -11.31 -3.45 -0.15
C ILE A 78 -10.78 -3.69 -1.56
N ASP A 79 -11.03 -4.87 -2.12
CA ASP A 79 -10.76 -5.18 -3.52
C ASP A 79 -11.94 -4.70 -4.38
N VAL A 80 -11.74 -3.59 -5.09
CA VAL A 80 -12.79 -2.95 -5.88
C VAL A 80 -12.86 -3.59 -7.26
N ARG A 81 -13.73 -4.61 -7.39
CA ARG A 81 -13.91 -5.37 -8.65
C ARG A 81 -15.07 -4.87 -9.49
N ASP A 82 -16.11 -4.35 -8.83
CA ASP A 82 -17.28 -3.83 -9.53
C ASP A 82 -16.91 -2.67 -10.45
N ALA A 83 -17.27 -2.79 -11.74
CA ALA A 83 -16.89 -1.83 -12.76
C ALA A 83 -17.52 -0.45 -12.53
N ALA A 84 -18.75 -0.40 -12.01
CA ALA A 84 -19.44 0.86 -11.75
C ALA A 84 -18.81 1.59 -10.56
N ARG A 85 -18.45 0.87 -9.49
CA ARG A 85 -17.71 1.43 -8.34
C ARG A 85 -16.33 1.92 -8.77
N ARG A 86 -15.59 1.16 -9.59
CA ARG A 86 -14.29 1.59 -10.13
C ARG A 86 -14.43 2.89 -10.93
N ALA A 87 -15.41 2.97 -11.83
CA ALA A 87 -15.67 4.17 -12.62
C ALA A 87 -16.04 5.37 -11.73
N ALA A 88 -16.86 5.15 -10.70
CA ALA A 88 -17.24 6.19 -9.73
C ALA A 88 -16.03 6.69 -8.93
N ILE A 89 -15.13 5.80 -8.48
CA ILE A 89 -13.88 6.20 -7.79
C ILE A 89 -12.96 6.95 -8.75
N HIS A 90 -12.81 6.49 -9.99
CA HIS A 90 -12.00 7.18 -11.00
C HIS A 90 -12.52 8.60 -11.27
N ALA A 91 -13.83 8.80 -11.29
CA ALA A 91 -14.44 10.11 -11.46
C ALA A 91 -14.11 11.12 -10.33
N LEU A 92 -13.70 10.64 -9.15
CA LEU A 92 -13.22 11.51 -8.06
C LEU A 92 -11.83 12.09 -8.34
N VAL A 93 -11.07 11.50 -9.27
CA VAL A 93 -9.68 11.85 -9.55
C VAL A 93 -9.43 11.99 -11.07
N PRO A 94 -10.12 12.93 -11.75
CA PRO A 94 -10.07 13.05 -13.22
C PRO A 94 -8.66 13.34 -13.76
N GLY A 95 -7.76 13.85 -12.94
CA GLY A 95 -6.36 14.07 -13.29
C GLY A 95 -5.48 12.81 -13.35
N MET A 96 -6.06 11.62 -13.14
CA MET A 96 -5.34 10.35 -13.12
C MET A 96 -5.95 9.32 -14.09
N PRO A 97 -5.99 9.59 -15.42
CA PRO A 97 -6.67 8.70 -16.39
C PRO A 97 -6.10 7.27 -16.38
N TRP A 98 -4.81 7.12 -16.10
CA TRP A 98 -4.11 5.83 -16.01
C TRP A 98 -4.69 4.87 -14.94
N MET A 99 -5.48 5.36 -13.98
CA MET A 99 -6.16 4.49 -12.99
C MET A 99 -7.16 3.53 -13.63
N ALA A 100 -7.79 3.95 -14.72
CA ALA A 100 -8.77 3.11 -15.44
C ALA A 100 -8.13 1.84 -16.01
N ASP A 101 -6.86 1.94 -16.41
CA ASP A 101 -6.10 0.84 -17.03
C ASP A 101 -5.52 -0.15 -16.01
N ALA A 102 -5.56 0.17 -14.70
CA ALA A 102 -5.01 -0.72 -13.69
C ALA A 102 -5.82 -2.02 -13.58
N PRO A 103 -5.21 -3.21 -13.70
CA PRO A 103 -5.92 -4.49 -13.59
C PRO A 103 -6.61 -4.70 -12.24
N ALA A 104 -6.03 -4.21 -11.15
CA ALA A 104 -6.62 -4.26 -9.82
C ALA A 104 -6.58 -2.90 -9.10
N LEU A 105 -7.63 -2.60 -8.33
CA LEU A 105 -7.71 -1.44 -7.46
C LEU A 105 -8.08 -1.90 -6.05
N LEU A 106 -7.17 -1.66 -5.11
CA LEU A 106 -7.39 -1.88 -3.69
C LEU A 106 -7.60 -0.55 -2.98
N VAL A 107 -8.47 -0.50 -1.98
CA VAL A 107 -8.61 0.65 -1.07
C VAL A 107 -8.33 0.18 0.35
N PHE A 108 -7.39 0.85 1.01
CA PHE A 108 -7.00 0.59 2.40
C PHE A 108 -7.75 1.55 3.31
N CYS A 109 -8.44 0.98 4.29
CA CYS A 109 -9.28 1.72 5.21
C CYS A 109 -8.79 1.59 6.65
N ALA A 110 -8.80 2.70 7.37
CA ALA A 110 -8.66 2.75 8.81
C ALA A 110 -9.98 2.33 9.46
N ASN A 111 -9.98 1.26 10.27
CA ASN A 111 -11.19 0.73 10.89
C ASN A 111 -11.21 1.00 12.40
N GLY A 112 -11.61 2.22 12.78
CA GLY A 112 -11.84 2.59 14.18
C GLY A 112 -13.11 2.01 14.80
N ARG A 113 -13.99 1.38 14.00
CA ARG A 113 -15.24 0.76 14.46
C ARG A 113 -14.99 -0.52 15.25
N ARG A 114 -14.02 -1.35 14.82
CA ARG A 114 -13.79 -2.71 15.37
C ARG A 114 -13.53 -2.69 16.87
N PHE A 115 -12.67 -1.78 17.31
CA PHE A 115 -12.31 -1.66 18.72
C PHE A 115 -13.46 -1.11 19.57
N LYS A 116 -14.14 -0.07 19.10
CA LYS A 116 -15.34 0.46 19.76
C LYS A 116 -16.39 -0.61 19.94
N HIS A 117 -16.69 -1.37 18.90
CA HIS A 117 -17.67 -2.45 18.92
C HIS A 117 -17.31 -3.56 19.93
N LEU A 118 -16.03 -3.86 20.10
CA LEU A 118 -15.56 -4.81 21.12
C LEU A 118 -15.90 -4.33 22.53
N PHE A 119 -15.72 -3.04 22.85
CA PHE A 119 -16.05 -2.46 24.14
C PHE A 119 -17.56 -2.47 24.39
N GLU A 120 -18.35 -2.07 23.39
CA GLU A 120 -19.82 -2.11 23.44
C GLU A 120 -20.33 -3.52 23.74
N ARG A 121 -19.83 -4.54 23.04
CA ARG A 121 -20.19 -5.95 23.31
C ARG A 121 -19.84 -6.44 24.70
N ARG A 122 -18.85 -5.86 25.34
CA ARG A 122 -18.41 -6.19 26.70
C ARG A 122 -19.07 -5.32 27.77
N GLY A 123 -19.99 -4.44 27.39
CA GLY A 123 -20.65 -3.49 28.31
C GLY A 123 -19.66 -2.54 28.98
N ARG A 124 -18.57 -2.18 28.31
CA ARG A 124 -17.54 -1.29 28.82
C ARG A 124 -17.57 0.05 28.08
N PRO A 125 -17.31 1.18 28.76
CA PRO A 125 -17.19 2.47 28.08
C PRO A 125 -15.97 2.46 27.16
N PHE A 126 -16.13 3.02 25.95
CA PHE A 126 -15.04 3.23 25.03
C PHE A 126 -14.37 4.57 25.33
N THR A 127 -13.27 4.54 26.07
CA THR A 127 -12.56 5.75 26.53
C THR A 127 -11.61 6.33 25.48
N ASN A 128 -11.27 5.58 24.42
CA ASN A 128 -10.35 6.00 23.36
C ASN A 128 -11.08 6.71 22.19
N ASP A 129 -12.20 7.38 22.47
CA ASP A 129 -12.95 8.15 21.49
C ASP A 129 -12.39 9.58 21.32
N HIS A 130 -11.11 9.65 20.96
CA HIS A 130 -10.34 10.85 20.73
C HIS A 130 -9.43 10.65 19.50
N LEU A 131 -8.41 11.49 19.31
CA LEU A 131 -7.51 11.44 18.15
C LEU A 131 -6.94 10.04 17.88
N ASP A 132 -6.59 9.27 18.91
CA ASP A 132 -6.07 7.90 18.77
C ASP A 132 -7.06 6.93 18.11
N GLY A 133 -8.37 7.19 18.25
CA GLY A 133 -9.42 6.42 17.56
C GLY A 133 -9.38 6.56 16.04
N PHE A 134 -8.71 7.58 15.51
CA PHE A 134 -8.42 7.78 14.09
C PHE A 134 -6.96 7.46 13.77
N PHE A 135 -6.02 7.93 14.61
CA PHE A 135 -4.58 7.82 14.33
C PHE A 135 -4.09 6.37 14.27
N HIS A 136 -4.41 5.56 15.28
CA HIS A 136 -3.96 4.16 15.32
C HIS A 136 -4.47 3.34 14.12
N PRO A 137 -5.78 3.36 13.76
CA PRO A 137 -6.26 2.67 12.57
C PRO A 137 -5.61 3.18 11.27
N SER A 138 -5.29 4.47 11.19
CA SER A 138 -4.63 5.05 10.00
C SER A 138 -3.20 4.56 9.85
N VAL A 139 -2.46 4.45 10.95
CA VAL A 139 -1.11 3.85 10.96
C VAL A 139 -1.18 2.38 10.59
N ASP A 140 -2.09 1.58 11.18
CA ASP A 140 -2.28 0.18 10.84
C ASP A 140 -2.57 0.01 9.33
N ALA A 141 -3.46 0.84 8.77
CA ALA A 141 -3.79 0.80 7.34
C ALA A 141 -2.59 1.16 6.45
N ALA A 142 -1.74 2.11 6.87
CA ALA A 142 -0.52 2.46 6.13
C ALA A 142 0.52 1.33 6.15
N LEU A 143 0.70 0.65 7.30
CA LEU A 143 1.58 -0.51 7.42
C LEU A 143 1.09 -1.67 6.56
N VAL A 144 -0.21 -1.96 6.57
CA VAL A 144 -0.84 -2.98 5.72
C VAL A 144 -0.68 -2.65 4.25
N MET A 145 -0.85 -1.37 3.85
CA MET A 145 -0.64 -0.94 2.47
C MET A 145 0.82 -1.13 2.04
N MET A 146 1.81 -0.75 2.88
CA MET A 146 3.21 -0.93 2.53
C MET A 146 3.56 -2.43 2.41
N ASN A 147 3.04 -3.26 3.32
CA ASN A 147 3.24 -4.71 3.23
C ASN A 147 2.57 -5.31 1.98
N SER A 148 1.42 -4.76 1.56
CA SER A 148 0.76 -5.13 0.29
C SER A 148 1.62 -4.79 -0.93
N ILE A 149 2.29 -3.64 -0.93
CA ILE A 149 3.21 -3.23 -2.00
C ILE A 149 4.41 -4.19 -2.08
N ASN A 150 4.97 -4.58 -0.94
CA ASN A 150 6.08 -5.54 -0.87
C ASN A 150 5.64 -6.93 -1.38
N ALA A 151 4.48 -7.42 -0.92
CA ALA A 151 3.94 -8.71 -1.36
C ALA A 151 3.63 -8.71 -2.86
N ALA A 152 3.03 -7.64 -3.38
CA ALA A 152 2.76 -7.48 -4.80
C ALA A 152 4.05 -7.53 -5.64
N GLY A 153 5.07 -6.81 -5.21
CA GLY A 153 6.35 -6.82 -5.90
C GLY A 153 7.07 -8.16 -5.84
N ALA A 154 7.00 -8.89 -4.71
CA ALA A 154 7.51 -10.26 -4.60
C ALA A 154 6.79 -11.23 -5.56
N ALA A 155 5.53 -10.96 -5.89
CA ALA A 155 4.73 -11.69 -6.87
C ALA A 155 4.90 -11.17 -8.31
N GLY A 156 5.85 -10.27 -8.58
CA GLY A 156 6.12 -9.73 -9.91
C GLY A 156 5.18 -8.61 -10.36
N LEU A 157 4.29 -8.13 -9.49
CA LEU A 157 3.44 -6.98 -9.79
C LEU A 157 4.13 -5.66 -9.47
N VAL A 158 3.58 -4.60 -10.02
CA VAL A 158 3.95 -3.20 -9.71
C VAL A 158 2.71 -2.43 -9.31
N GLY A 159 2.89 -1.35 -8.55
CA GLY A 159 1.76 -0.59 -8.07
C GLY A 159 2.01 0.91 -7.97
N CYS A 160 0.91 1.64 -7.84
CA CYS A 160 0.92 3.07 -7.56
C CYS A 160 -0.05 3.37 -6.42
N PRO A 161 0.45 3.79 -5.24
CA PRO A 161 -0.38 4.33 -4.19
C PRO A 161 -1.05 5.64 -4.62
N ILE A 162 -2.32 5.82 -4.23
CA ILE A 162 -3.13 6.98 -4.62
C ILE A 162 -3.75 7.58 -3.36
N SER A 163 -3.29 8.76 -2.97
CA SER A 163 -3.88 9.51 -1.87
C SER A 163 -5.05 10.40 -2.30
N MET A 164 -5.08 10.83 -3.56
CA MET A 164 -6.08 11.78 -4.08
C MET A 164 -7.52 11.29 -4.00
N ILE A 165 -7.77 9.99 -3.90
CA ILE A 165 -9.12 9.45 -3.65
C ILE A 165 -9.73 9.97 -2.34
N ARG A 166 -8.90 10.48 -1.41
CA ARG A 166 -9.33 11.10 -0.15
C ARG A 166 -9.71 12.59 -0.27
N ASN A 167 -9.58 13.20 -1.43
CA ASN A 167 -10.01 14.60 -1.62
C ASN A 167 -11.53 14.75 -1.50
N ALA A 168 -12.28 13.65 -1.66
CA ALA A 168 -13.73 13.57 -1.43
C ALA A 168 -14.03 12.33 -0.55
N PRO A 169 -13.63 12.33 0.74
CA PRO A 169 -13.65 11.14 1.58
C PRO A 169 -15.08 10.64 1.87
N GLU A 170 -16.04 11.56 2.03
CA GLU A 170 -17.45 11.21 2.23
C GLU A 170 -18.01 10.52 0.99
N ARG A 171 -17.72 11.06 -0.20
CA ARG A 171 -18.20 10.49 -1.45
C ARG A 171 -17.57 9.12 -1.72
N LEU A 172 -16.27 8.95 -1.40
CA LEU A 172 -15.63 7.65 -1.49
C LEU A 172 -16.22 6.64 -0.50
N ALA A 173 -16.54 7.08 0.72
CA ALA A 173 -17.20 6.24 1.72
C ALA A 173 -18.59 5.78 1.25
N GLU A 174 -19.37 6.66 0.62
CA GLU A 174 -20.67 6.31 0.01
C GLU A 174 -20.50 5.27 -1.12
N ILE A 175 -19.56 5.48 -2.06
CA ILE A 175 -19.32 4.55 -3.17
C ILE A 175 -18.94 3.16 -2.66
N LEU A 176 -18.15 3.10 -1.59
CA LEU A 176 -17.67 1.86 -0.97
C LEU A 176 -18.61 1.32 0.11
N GLU A 177 -19.73 2.02 0.42
CA GLU A 177 -20.68 1.65 1.46
C GLU A 177 -20.00 1.44 2.83
N LEU A 178 -19.06 2.33 3.17
CA LEU A 178 -18.30 2.21 4.41
C LEU A 178 -19.18 2.49 5.63
N PRO A 179 -19.12 1.65 6.66
CA PRO A 179 -19.84 1.93 7.89
C PRO A 179 -19.21 3.09 8.67
N PRO A 180 -19.91 3.73 9.60
CA PRO A 180 -19.35 4.76 10.46
C PRO A 180 -18.04 4.32 11.12
N ARG A 181 -17.08 5.24 11.21
CA ARG A 181 -15.71 5.04 11.78
C ARG A 181 -14.78 4.16 10.93
N VAL A 182 -15.15 3.85 9.70
CA VAL A 182 -14.24 3.28 8.70
C VAL A 182 -13.92 4.38 7.69
N VAL A 183 -12.64 4.73 7.59
CA VAL A 183 -12.17 5.88 6.81
C VAL A 183 -11.18 5.39 5.74
N PRO A 184 -11.37 5.74 4.46
CA PRO A 184 -10.42 5.37 3.42
C PRO A 184 -9.10 6.15 3.60
N VAL A 185 -7.97 5.44 3.63
CA VAL A 185 -6.63 6.03 3.80
C VAL A 185 -5.96 6.26 2.46
N ALA A 186 -5.93 5.27 1.60
CA ALA A 186 -5.35 5.38 0.26
C ALA A 186 -5.86 4.26 -0.65
N GLY A 187 -5.81 4.49 -1.96
CA GLY A 187 -5.92 3.46 -2.98
C GLY A 187 -4.56 2.90 -3.37
N LEU A 188 -4.57 1.72 -3.97
CA LEU A 188 -3.41 1.10 -4.61
C LEU A 188 -3.85 0.46 -5.92
N CYS A 189 -3.39 1.02 -7.04
CA CYS A 189 -3.50 0.37 -8.34
C CYS A 189 -2.39 -0.68 -8.47
N LEU A 190 -2.73 -1.88 -8.94
CA LEU A 190 -1.80 -3.00 -9.11
C LEU A 190 -1.98 -3.65 -10.48
N GLY A 191 -0.88 -4.17 -11.03
CA GLY A 191 -0.87 -4.96 -12.25
C GLY A 191 0.53 -5.45 -12.58
N PHE A 192 0.66 -6.25 -13.63
CA PHE A 192 1.96 -6.62 -14.17
C PHE A 192 2.57 -5.46 -14.95
N PRO A 193 3.89 -5.22 -14.84
CA PRO A 193 4.51 -4.06 -15.48
C PRO A 193 4.47 -4.15 -17.01
N ALA A 194 4.13 -3.05 -17.69
CA ALA A 194 4.27 -2.90 -19.14
C ALA A 194 5.66 -2.36 -19.55
N GLN A 195 6.41 -1.82 -18.61
CA GLN A 195 7.73 -1.22 -18.86
C GLN A 195 8.64 -1.39 -17.64
N ALA A 196 9.93 -1.17 -17.81
CA ALA A 196 10.89 -1.24 -16.72
C ALA A 196 10.58 -0.20 -15.61
N ARG A 197 10.87 -0.57 -14.37
CA ARG A 197 10.74 0.35 -13.22
C ARG A 197 11.81 1.44 -13.30
N GLN A 198 11.43 2.65 -12.89
CA GLN A 198 12.36 3.76 -12.71
C GLN A 198 12.39 4.16 -11.24
N VAL A 199 13.58 4.23 -10.66
CA VAL A 199 13.76 4.64 -9.28
C VAL A 199 13.70 6.16 -9.17
N ASN A 200 12.77 6.67 -8.38
CA ASN A 200 12.66 8.10 -8.14
C ASN A 200 13.66 8.54 -7.03
N PRO A 201 14.30 9.70 -7.18
CA PRO A 201 15.18 10.24 -6.13
C PRO A 201 14.44 10.52 -4.83
N ARG A 202 15.19 10.56 -3.75
CA ARG A 202 14.77 10.95 -2.39
C ARG A 202 15.71 12.05 -1.89
N LEU A 203 15.35 12.68 -0.78
CA LEU A 203 16.27 13.54 -0.06
C LEU A 203 17.49 12.73 0.38
N PRO A 204 18.69 13.36 0.41
CA PRO A 204 19.88 12.73 0.96
C PRO A 204 19.63 12.25 2.41
N LEU A 205 20.23 11.12 2.80
CA LEU A 205 20.03 10.57 4.16
C LEU A 205 20.42 11.56 5.26
N ALA A 206 21.38 12.44 5.00
CA ALA A 206 21.78 13.49 5.96
C ALA A 206 20.71 14.59 6.15
N ALA A 207 19.68 14.64 5.29
CA ALA A 207 18.57 15.61 5.37
C ALA A 207 17.31 15.01 6.00
N THR A 208 17.36 13.74 6.38
CA THR A 208 16.27 13.00 7.03
C THR A 208 16.68 12.56 8.43
#